data_7198124a7c1faab7c061bdd5965b8f87
#
_entry.id   7198124a7c1faab7c061bdd5965b8f87
#
_cell.length_a   1.000
_cell.length_b   1.000
_cell.length_c   1.000
_cell.angle_alpha   90.00
_cell.angle_beta   90.00
_cell.angle_gamma   90.00
#
_symmetry.space_group_name_H-M   'P 1'
#
loop_
_entity.id
_entity.type
_entity.pdbx_description
1 polymer ?
#
loop_
_entity_poly.entity_id
_entity_poly.type
_entity_poly.pdbx_seq_one_letter_code
_entity_poly.pdbx_strand_id
1 'polypeptide(L)'
;MFGGLEKWLYLCGVLVMYNTSTLQYHNIHRQTIMKKTILTFVFLFAAVLCCNAQIFWKITGNGLSRPSYLLGTHHVAPVEVLDSLEGFSDILAGVDKVYGEMVMSEAMSPAGQQVMAMAAMAPSDSTLSKVLAPAQMDSLTAVLRRYMGPQVSAEAFEPLKPSMVSTVLAMAQSQVAFPGFDSSRQLDGVVQERAAALGKEIGGFENINEQCAVLFGGSISSQVEDLLEVVRHDDQAVDMAKKLAQAYMSGDLNAILSILENPEFTTPEATDRLINKRNLNWMRVLSALLPTASVLIAVGAGHLPGEKGLISLLRKDGYTVEKI
;
A
#
# COMPACT_ATOMS: atom_id res chain seq x y z
N MET A 1 -6.73 -3.68 33.89
CA MET A 1 -7.62 -4.29 32.88
C MET A 1 -7.24 -3.79 31.47
N PHE A 2 -5.91 -3.75 31.14
CA PHE A 2 -5.37 -3.24 29.87
C PHE A 2 -4.51 -4.28 29.11
N GLY A 3 -4.53 -5.54 29.54
CA GLY A 3 -3.67 -6.60 28.98
C GLY A 3 -4.15 -7.23 27.66
N GLY A 4 -5.23 -6.75 27.07
CA GLY A 4 -5.78 -7.31 25.83
C GLY A 4 -5.44 -6.51 24.56
N LEU A 5 -5.20 -5.21 24.70
CA LEU A 5 -4.98 -4.32 23.54
C LEU A 5 -3.57 -4.46 22.93
N GLU A 6 -2.54 -4.72 23.75
CA GLU A 6 -1.18 -4.94 23.24
C GLU A 6 -1.06 -6.19 22.36
N LYS A 7 -1.89 -7.22 22.60
CA LYS A 7 -1.96 -8.40 21.73
C LYS A 7 -2.61 -8.13 20.38
N TRP A 8 -3.41 -7.08 20.24
CA TRP A 8 -4.18 -6.78 19.04
C TRP A 8 -3.41 -5.91 18.04
N LEU A 9 -2.59 -4.99 18.52
CA LEU A 9 -1.67 -4.23 17.66
C LEU A 9 -0.56 -5.13 17.09
N TYR A 10 -0.20 -6.19 17.84
CA TYR A 10 0.63 -7.28 17.32
C TYR A 10 -0.08 -8.12 16.25
N LEU A 11 -1.39 -8.14 16.19
CA LEU A 11 -2.18 -8.96 15.25
C LEU A 11 -2.15 -8.41 13.81
N CYS A 12 -2.00 -7.13 13.57
CA CYS A 12 -1.68 -6.63 12.23
C CYS A 12 -0.27 -7.06 11.76
N GLY A 13 0.63 -7.37 12.70
CA GLY A 13 1.96 -7.94 12.43
C GLY A 13 2.11 -9.44 12.73
N VAL A 14 1.21 -10.06 13.52
CA VAL A 14 1.38 -11.42 14.07
C VAL A 14 0.40 -12.45 13.51
N LEU A 15 -0.70 -12.03 12.85
CA LEU A 15 -1.62 -12.97 12.19
C LEU A 15 -0.98 -13.76 11.04
N VAL A 16 0.20 -13.36 10.58
CA VAL A 16 0.98 -14.08 9.55
C VAL A 16 1.83 -15.21 10.14
N MET A 17 2.13 -15.24 11.44
CA MET A 17 3.06 -16.23 12.00
C MET A 17 2.45 -17.58 12.39
N TYR A 18 1.13 -17.79 12.32
CA TYR A 18 0.50 -19.04 12.77
C TYR A 18 0.21 -20.08 11.67
N ASN A 19 0.51 -19.80 10.40
CA ASN A 19 0.14 -20.72 9.30
C ASN A 19 1.31 -21.43 8.61
N THR A 20 2.52 -21.42 9.17
CA THR A 20 3.70 -22.08 8.53
C THR A 20 3.99 -23.50 8.99
N SER A 21 3.21 -24.07 9.92
CA SER A 21 3.57 -25.37 10.52
C SER A 21 2.79 -26.61 10.03
N THR A 22 1.87 -26.49 9.07
CA THR A 22 1.01 -27.64 8.64
C THR A 22 1.16 -28.08 7.17
N LEU A 23 2.09 -27.54 6.38
CA LEU A 23 2.27 -27.90 4.95
C LEU A 23 3.53 -28.70 4.62
N GLN A 24 4.17 -29.33 5.59
CA GLN A 24 5.46 -30.03 5.37
C GLN A 24 5.38 -31.56 5.22
N TYR A 25 4.21 -32.12 4.91
CA TYR A 25 4.08 -33.58 4.71
C TYR A 25 3.28 -33.90 3.43
N HIS A 26 3.83 -33.67 2.24
CA HIS A 26 3.48 -34.39 1.00
C HIS A 26 4.33 -33.95 -0.21
N ASN A 27 5.61 -34.31 -0.28
CA ASN A 27 6.36 -34.23 -1.55
C ASN A 27 7.63 -35.07 -1.54
N ILE A 28 7.48 -36.39 -1.64
CA ILE A 28 8.64 -37.29 -1.95
C ILE A 28 8.34 -38.23 -3.12
N HIS A 29 7.50 -37.92 -4.05
CA HIS A 29 7.35 -38.81 -5.23
C HIS A 29 7.00 -38.08 -6.53
N ARG A 30 7.85 -37.17 -7.03
CA ARG A 30 7.77 -36.65 -8.44
C ARG A 30 9.08 -36.04 -8.94
N GLN A 31 10.23 -36.66 -8.73
CA GLN A 31 11.53 -36.09 -9.14
C GLN A 31 12.11 -36.59 -10.44
N THR A 32 11.42 -37.31 -11.33
CA THR A 32 12.10 -37.90 -12.50
C THR A 32 11.57 -37.46 -13.89
N ILE A 33 10.53 -36.65 -14.00
CA ILE A 33 10.00 -36.25 -15.31
C ILE A 33 10.23 -34.74 -15.63
N MET A 34 10.73 -33.95 -14.70
CA MET A 34 10.79 -32.48 -14.81
C MET A 34 12.11 -31.90 -15.37
N LYS A 35 13.10 -32.67 -15.75
CA LYS A 35 14.41 -32.14 -16.18
C LYS A 35 14.48 -31.70 -17.64
N LYS A 36 13.54 -32.06 -18.51
CA LYS A 36 13.57 -31.69 -19.94
C LYS A 36 12.62 -30.53 -20.30
N THR A 37 11.64 -30.20 -19.44
CA THR A 37 10.68 -29.11 -19.70
C THR A 37 11.13 -27.77 -19.07
N ILE A 38 12.05 -27.82 -18.10
CA ILE A 38 12.55 -26.63 -17.38
C ILE A 38 13.47 -25.77 -18.26
N LEU A 39 14.24 -26.38 -19.18
CA LEU A 39 15.18 -25.64 -20.01
C LEU A 39 14.49 -24.76 -21.07
N THR A 40 13.30 -25.15 -21.54
CA THR A 40 12.52 -24.38 -22.53
C THR A 40 11.74 -23.24 -21.87
N PHE A 41 11.35 -23.39 -20.59
CA PHE A 41 10.67 -22.33 -19.84
C PHE A 41 11.63 -21.26 -19.33
N VAL A 42 12.88 -21.58 -19.05
CA VAL A 42 13.90 -20.61 -18.61
C VAL A 42 14.26 -19.64 -19.74
N PHE A 43 14.26 -20.08 -21.02
CA PHE A 43 14.52 -19.21 -22.17
C PHE A 43 13.32 -18.31 -22.54
N LEU A 44 12.07 -18.72 -22.22
CA LEU A 44 10.89 -17.86 -22.43
C LEU A 44 10.72 -16.84 -21.29
N PHE A 45 11.27 -17.12 -20.08
CA PHE A 45 11.18 -16.23 -18.93
C PHE A 45 12.24 -15.11 -18.97
N ALA A 46 13.36 -15.34 -19.67
CA ALA A 46 14.42 -14.32 -19.84
C ALA A 46 14.06 -13.22 -20.85
N ALA A 47 13.04 -13.38 -21.67
CA ALA A 47 12.61 -12.40 -22.67
C ALA A 47 11.53 -11.42 -22.15
N VAL A 48 11.05 -11.56 -20.90
CA VAL A 48 10.01 -10.70 -20.30
C VAL A 48 10.59 -9.68 -19.30
N LEU A 49 11.89 -9.71 -19.03
CA LEU A 49 12.55 -8.81 -18.05
C LEU A 49 13.08 -7.50 -18.63
N CYS A 50 12.53 -7.04 -19.76
CA CYS A 50 12.55 -5.61 -20.09
C CYS A 50 11.18 -5.00 -19.71
N CYS A 51 10.70 -5.24 -18.51
CA CYS A 51 9.65 -4.44 -17.92
C CYS A 51 10.23 -3.04 -17.67
N ASN A 52 10.00 -2.18 -18.64
CA ASN A 52 10.09 -0.74 -18.45
C ASN A 52 9.16 -0.34 -17.30
N ALA A 53 9.63 -0.40 -16.08
CA ALA A 53 8.82 -0.10 -14.90
C ALA A 53 8.42 1.37 -14.94
N GLN A 54 7.20 1.64 -15.45
CA GLN A 54 6.66 3.01 -15.50
C GLN A 54 6.33 3.56 -14.11
N ILE A 55 6.85 2.91 -13.07
CA ILE A 55 6.72 3.35 -11.68
C ILE A 55 7.92 4.20 -11.22
N PHE A 56 8.99 4.32 -12.02
CA PHE A 56 10.20 5.06 -11.66
C PHE A 56 10.50 6.15 -12.68
N TRP A 57 10.62 7.40 -12.19
CA TRP A 57 10.65 8.61 -13.01
C TRP A 57 11.73 9.56 -12.55
N LYS A 58 12.33 10.28 -13.51
CA LYS A 58 13.32 11.34 -13.29
C LYS A 58 12.65 12.71 -13.45
N ILE A 59 12.93 13.61 -12.53
CA ILE A 59 12.43 14.98 -12.50
C ILE A 59 13.63 15.92 -12.77
N THR A 60 13.52 16.74 -13.80
CA THR A 60 14.54 17.72 -14.21
C THR A 60 13.90 19.04 -14.67
N GLY A 61 14.68 20.01 -15.09
CA GLY A 61 14.17 21.30 -15.56
C GLY A 61 13.80 22.23 -14.43
N ASN A 62 13.04 23.26 -14.71
CA ASN A 62 12.56 24.30 -13.79
C ASN A 62 13.64 24.82 -12.81
N GLY A 63 14.88 24.99 -13.30
CA GLY A 63 16.00 25.51 -12.50
C GLY A 63 16.66 24.53 -11.53
N LEU A 64 16.31 23.24 -11.55
CA LEU A 64 16.97 22.25 -10.72
C LEU A 64 18.45 22.10 -11.10
N SER A 65 19.34 22.15 -10.11
CA SER A 65 20.77 21.95 -10.29
C SER A 65 21.13 20.47 -10.45
N ARG A 66 20.33 19.58 -9.87
CA ARG A 66 20.43 18.11 -9.92
C ARG A 66 19.06 17.48 -10.09
N PRO A 67 18.97 16.31 -10.74
CA PRO A 67 17.70 15.63 -10.88
C PRO A 67 17.15 15.19 -9.52
N SER A 68 15.83 15.17 -9.41
CA SER A 68 15.07 14.45 -8.38
C SER A 68 14.35 13.27 -9.03
N TYR A 69 13.72 12.42 -8.24
CA TYR A 69 13.14 11.17 -8.71
C TYR A 69 11.80 10.90 -8.03
N LEU A 70 10.92 10.21 -8.76
CA LEU A 70 9.60 9.82 -8.27
C LEU A 70 9.43 8.31 -8.45
N LEU A 71 9.20 7.60 -7.36
CA LEU A 71 8.97 6.17 -7.29
C LEU A 71 7.55 5.90 -6.83
N GLY A 72 6.80 5.14 -7.64
CA GLY A 72 5.53 4.57 -7.22
C GLY A 72 5.75 3.30 -6.41
N THR A 73 5.20 3.23 -5.20
CA THR A 73 5.26 2.05 -4.35
C THR A 73 3.92 1.31 -4.33
N HIS A 74 3.93 0.08 -3.84
CA HIS A 74 2.74 -0.69 -3.50
C HIS A 74 3.01 -1.44 -2.21
N HIS A 75 2.20 -1.19 -1.17
CA HIS A 75 2.48 -1.62 0.20
C HIS A 75 2.75 -3.12 0.37
N VAL A 76 2.09 -3.96 -0.43
CA VAL A 76 2.23 -5.43 -0.36
C VAL A 76 3.09 -6.02 -1.49
N ALA A 77 3.71 -5.18 -2.33
CA ALA A 77 4.61 -5.67 -3.37
C ALA A 77 5.90 -6.24 -2.76
N PRO A 78 6.52 -7.24 -3.42
CA PRO A 78 7.80 -7.77 -2.99
C PRO A 78 8.88 -6.69 -3.04
N VAL A 79 9.71 -6.62 -2.01
CA VAL A 79 10.78 -5.60 -1.90
C VAL A 79 11.87 -5.75 -2.98
N GLU A 80 11.96 -6.92 -3.59
CA GLU A 80 12.84 -7.25 -4.71
C GLU A 80 12.52 -6.42 -5.97
N VAL A 81 11.33 -5.83 -6.05
CA VAL A 81 10.99 -4.84 -7.10
C VAL A 81 12.04 -3.72 -7.14
N LEU A 82 12.52 -3.24 -5.98
CA LEU A 82 13.54 -2.19 -5.93
C LEU A 82 14.86 -2.61 -6.60
N ASP A 83 15.21 -3.88 -6.49
CA ASP A 83 16.47 -4.41 -7.05
C ASP A 83 16.35 -4.63 -8.57
N SER A 84 15.12 -4.65 -9.11
CA SER A 84 14.84 -4.73 -10.54
C SER A 84 14.77 -3.37 -11.24
N LEU A 85 14.70 -2.26 -10.48
CA LEU A 85 14.65 -0.92 -11.03
C LEU A 85 16.05 -0.47 -11.47
N GLU A 86 16.17 -0.06 -12.74
CA GLU A 86 17.45 0.38 -13.30
C GLU A 86 18.02 1.58 -12.52
N GLY A 87 19.26 1.44 -12.05
CA GLY A 87 19.98 2.50 -11.35
C GLY A 87 19.43 2.89 -9.99
N PHE A 88 18.46 2.17 -9.42
CA PHE A 88 17.82 2.54 -8.14
C PHE A 88 18.84 2.75 -7.02
N SER A 89 19.78 1.83 -6.85
CA SER A 89 20.77 1.92 -5.76
C SER A 89 21.69 3.14 -5.92
N ASP A 90 22.12 3.43 -7.14
CA ASP A 90 22.98 4.60 -7.44
C ASP A 90 22.20 5.91 -7.25
N ILE A 91 20.94 5.94 -7.68
CA ILE A 91 20.03 7.07 -7.50
C ILE A 91 19.81 7.32 -6.01
N LEU A 92 19.50 6.28 -5.24
CA LEU A 92 19.30 6.37 -3.79
C LEU A 92 20.57 6.88 -3.09
N ALA A 93 21.74 6.42 -3.51
CA ALA A 93 23.01 6.92 -2.99
C ALA A 93 23.29 8.38 -3.41
N GLY A 94 22.81 8.80 -4.59
CA GLY A 94 23.08 10.12 -5.18
C GLY A 94 22.16 11.24 -4.68
N VAL A 95 20.94 10.96 -4.23
CA VAL A 95 20.02 11.99 -3.72
C VAL A 95 20.42 12.49 -2.32
N ASP A 96 19.94 13.66 -1.94
CA ASP A 96 20.20 14.23 -0.60
C ASP A 96 19.17 13.73 0.41
N LYS A 97 17.91 13.58 -0.03
CA LYS A 97 16.76 13.29 0.82
C LYS A 97 15.85 12.24 0.20
N VAL A 98 15.13 11.53 1.04
CA VAL A 98 14.03 10.65 0.64
C VAL A 98 12.75 11.12 1.32
N TYR A 99 11.69 11.31 0.53
CA TYR A 99 10.37 11.70 1.02
C TYR A 99 9.37 10.61 0.71
N GLY A 100 8.69 10.13 1.75
CA GLY A 100 7.53 9.24 1.63
C GLY A 100 6.22 9.96 1.91
N GLU A 101 5.11 9.24 1.88
CA GLU A 101 3.82 9.76 2.33
C GLU A 101 3.93 10.21 3.78
N MET A 102 4.56 9.39 4.63
CA MET A 102 4.92 9.70 6.01
C MET A 102 6.31 9.16 6.35
N VAL A 103 6.86 9.54 7.48
CA VAL A 103 8.07 8.94 8.03
C VAL A 103 7.71 7.63 8.71
N MET A 104 8.08 6.49 8.10
CA MET A 104 7.67 5.16 8.57
C MET A 104 8.19 4.83 9.97
N SER A 105 9.42 5.27 10.33
CA SER A 105 9.96 5.07 11.68
C SER A 105 9.17 5.80 12.76
N GLU A 106 8.57 6.95 12.44
CA GLU A 106 7.67 7.68 13.35
C GLU A 106 6.34 6.95 13.49
N ALA A 107 5.75 6.51 12.38
CA ALA A 107 4.50 5.75 12.37
C ALA A 107 4.62 4.43 13.15
N MET A 108 5.76 3.74 13.04
CA MET A 108 6.04 2.48 13.73
C MET A 108 6.55 2.67 15.17
N SER A 109 6.80 3.90 15.61
CA SER A 109 7.17 4.18 16.99
C SER A 109 6.00 3.86 17.95
N PRO A 110 6.26 3.61 19.26
CA PRO A 110 5.19 3.40 20.24
C PRO A 110 4.16 4.54 20.26
N ALA A 111 4.61 5.78 20.10
CA ALA A 111 3.74 6.95 20.03
C ALA A 111 2.86 6.94 18.76
N GLY A 112 3.46 6.65 17.60
CA GLY A 112 2.72 6.55 16.33
C GLY A 112 1.69 5.42 16.37
N GLN A 113 2.06 4.25 16.87
CA GLN A 113 1.15 3.11 17.05
C GLN A 113 -0.01 3.45 17.99
N GLN A 114 0.25 4.19 19.06
CA GLN A 114 -0.80 4.66 19.98
C GLN A 114 -1.78 5.62 19.27
N VAL A 115 -1.28 6.57 18.48
CA VAL A 115 -2.11 7.49 17.70
C VAL A 115 -2.99 6.70 16.71
N MET A 116 -2.41 5.75 15.97
CA MET A 116 -3.14 4.89 15.04
C MET A 116 -4.23 4.08 15.76
N ALA A 117 -3.88 3.44 16.88
CA ALA A 117 -4.82 2.66 17.67
C ALA A 117 -6.00 3.51 18.17
N MET A 118 -5.72 4.70 18.69
CA MET A 118 -6.78 5.61 19.14
C MET A 118 -7.66 6.10 17.99
N ALA A 119 -7.07 6.42 16.84
CA ALA A 119 -7.79 6.87 15.67
C ALA A 119 -8.69 5.78 15.06
N ALA A 120 -8.29 4.51 15.17
CA ALA A 120 -9.02 3.34 14.70
C ALA A 120 -10.21 2.95 15.59
N MET A 121 -10.26 3.45 16.84
CA MET A 121 -11.35 3.10 17.78
C MET A 121 -12.65 3.81 17.42
N ALA A 122 -13.73 3.05 17.43
CA ALA A 122 -15.08 3.59 17.29
C ALA A 122 -15.54 4.31 18.57
N PRO A 123 -16.38 5.35 18.45
CA PRO A 123 -17.11 5.87 19.59
C PRO A 123 -17.92 4.76 20.29
N SER A 124 -18.06 4.85 21.59
CA SER A 124 -18.72 3.80 22.38
C SER A 124 -20.19 3.53 22.01
N ASP A 125 -20.84 4.48 21.35
CA ASP A 125 -22.21 4.38 20.83
C ASP A 125 -22.28 3.88 19.37
N SER A 126 -21.16 3.67 18.71
CA SER A 126 -21.03 3.38 17.28
C SER A 126 -20.09 2.19 17.00
N THR A 127 -20.01 1.24 17.95
CA THR A 127 -19.28 -0.02 17.76
C THR A 127 -19.98 -0.91 16.72
N LEU A 128 -19.29 -1.90 16.16
CA LEU A 128 -19.81 -2.67 15.02
C LEU A 128 -21.18 -3.25 15.27
N SER A 129 -21.43 -3.89 16.42
CA SER A 129 -22.75 -4.46 16.76
C SER A 129 -23.86 -3.43 16.95
N LYS A 130 -23.52 -2.16 17.12
CA LYS A 130 -24.48 -1.05 17.22
C LYS A 130 -24.84 -0.43 15.90
N VAL A 131 -23.94 -0.56 14.89
CA VAL A 131 -24.12 0.07 13.58
C VAL A 131 -24.39 -0.95 12.48
N LEU A 132 -24.17 -2.24 12.73
CA LEU A 132 -24.46 -3.34 11.80
C LEU A 132 -25.62 -4.20 12.35
N ALA A 133 -26.52 -4.60 11.46
CA ALA A 133 -27.53 -5.60 11.80
C ALA A 133 -26.90 -6.99 12.03
N PRO A 134 -27.54 -7.90 12.79
CA PRO A 134 -26.99 -9.25 13.03
C PRO A 134 -26.60 -10.00 11.75
N ALA A 135 -27.41 -9.96 10.71
CA ALA A 135 -27.12 -10.60 9.43
C ALA A 135 -25.90 -9.98 8.71
N GLN A 136 -25.64 -8.68 8.93
CA GLN A 136 -24.45 -8.00 8.39
C GLN A 136 -23.19 -8.41 9.17
N MET A 137 -23.29 -8.56 10.49
CA MET A 137 -22.21 -9.12 11.32
C MET A 137 -21.87 -10.56 10.91
N ASP A 138 -22.87 -11.39 10.61
CA ASP A 138 -22.65 -12.76 10.11
C ASP A 138 -21.94 -12.74 8.74
N SER A 139 -22.37 -11.86 7.82
CA SER A 139 -21.74 -11.70 6.51
C SER A 139 -20.30 -11.23 6.64
N LEU A 140 -20.01 -10.24 7.48
CA LEU A 140 -18.66 -9.77 7.77
C LEU A 140 -17.80 -10.89 8.36
N THR A 141 -18.35 -11.67 9.31
CA THR A 141 -17.67 -12.83 9.89
C THR A 141 -17.30 -13.85 8.83
N ALA A 142 -18.19 -14.13 7.88
CA ALA A 142 -17.93 -15.07 6.79
C ALA A 142 -16.74 -14.61 5.91
N VAL A 143 -16.70 -13.33 5.58
CA VAL A 143 -15.58 -12.75 4.77
C VAL A 143 -14.28 -12.74 5.59
N LEU A 144 -14.29 -12.31 6.85
CA LEU A 144 -13.10 -12.31 7.70
C LEU A 144 -12.50 -13.73 7.83
N ARG A 145 -13.34 -14.76 8.02
CA ARG A 145 -12.89 -16.15 8.10
C ARG A 145 -12.18 -16.65 6.84
N ARG A 146 -12.57 -16.15 5.68
CA ARG A 146 -11.96 -16.53 4.40
C ARG A 146 -10.47 -16.19 4.37
N TYR A 147 -10.06 -15.08 4.97
CA TYR A 147 -8.67 -14.58 4.95
C TYR A 147 -7.90 -14.86 6.23
N MET A 148 -8.58 -14.85 7.37
CA MET A 148 -7.92 -14.87 8.69
C MET A 148 -8.11 -16.19 9.43
N GLY A 149 -8.86 -17.12 8.84
CA GLY A 149 -9.10 -18.46 9.39
C GLY A 149 -10.39 -18.57 10.19
N PRO A 150 -10.83 -19.83 10.46
CA PRO A 150 -12.18 -20.15 10.95
C PRO A 150 -12.48 -19.66 12.37
N GLN A 151 -11.45 -19.29 13.13
CA GLN A 151 -11.59 -18.83 14.53
C GLN A 151 -11.93 -17.34 14.64
N VAL A 152 -11.80 -16.58 13.52
CA VAL A 152 -12.06 -15.14 13.54
C VAL A 152 -13.54 -14.86 13.37
N SER A 153 -14.03 -13.86 14.07
CA SER A 153 -15.40 -13.36 13.92
C SER A 153 -15.42 -11.82 13.96
N ALA A 154 -16.52 -11.22 13.52
CA ALA A 154 -16.69 -9.77 13.51
C ALA A 154 -16.65 -9.16 14.91
N GLU A 155 -17.07 -9.91 15.94
CA GLU A 155 -17.03 -9.48 17.35
C GLU A 155 -15.59 -9.20 17.82
N ALA A 156 -14.61 -9.86 17.21
CA ALA A 156 -13.20 -9.59 17.50
C ALA A 156 -12.77 -8.18 17.09
N PHE A 157 -13.50 -7.55 16.18
CA PHE A 157 -13.27 -6.19 15.70
C PHE A 157 -14.24 -5.17 16.30
N GLU A 158 -15.07 -5.59 17.26
CA GLU A 158 -16.14 -4.79 17.88
C GLU A 158 -15.74 -3.35 18.24
N PRO A 159 -14.58 -3.08 18.86
CA PRO A 159 -14.22 -1.72 19.26
C PRO A 159 -13.69 -0.84 18.10
N LEU A 160 -13.56 -1.35 16.89
CA LEU A 160 -12.94 -0.64 15.78
C LEU A 160 -13.98 0.08 14.92
N LYS A 161 -13.55 1.17 14.31
CA LYS A 161 -14.32 1.85 13.26
C LYS A 161 -14.54 0.93 12.08
N PRO A 162 -15.69 1.02 11.38
CA PRO A 162 -15.93 0.25 10.15
C PRO A 162 -14.82 0.47 9.09
N SER A 163 -14.29 1.69 8.95
CA SER A 163 -13.19 1.99 8.02
C SER A 163 -11.88 1.26 8.36
N MET A 164 -11.60 1.03 9.66
CA MET A 164 -10.44 0.21 10.04
C MET A 164 -10.65 -1.25 9.65
N VAL A 165 -11.85 -1.78 9.81
CA VAL A 165 -12.18 -3.15 9.37
C VAL A 165 -12.08 -3.27 7.86
N SER A 166 -12.56 -2.28 7.09
CA SER A 166 -12.37 -2.21 5.62
C SER A 166 -10.89 -2.19 5.24
N THR A 167 -10.05 -1.43 5.96
CA THR A 167 -8.59 -1.38 5.73
C THR A 167 -7.95 -2.75 5.97
N VAL A 168 -8.34 -3.44 7.04
CA VAL A 168 -7.85 -4.80 7.35
C VAL A 168 -8.25 -5.79 6.26
N LEU A 169 -9.50 -5.75 5.78
CA LEU A 169 -9.97 -6.59 4.68
C LEU A 169 -9.25 -6.28 3.37
N ALA A 170 -9.11 -5.02 2.99
CA ALA A 170 -8.40 -4.59 1.78
C ALA A 170 -6.94 -5.08 1.78
N MET A 171 -6.26 -5.00 2.93
CA MET A 171 -4.91 -5.53 3.09
C MET A 171 -4.88 -7.06 2.91
N ALA A 172 -5.81 -7.78 3.54
CA ALA A 172 -5.90 -9.24 3.44
C ALA A 172 -6.22 -9.70 2.00
N GLN A 173 -7.11 -9.00 1.30
CA GLN A 173 -7.44 -9.23 -0.11
C GLN A 173 -6.23 -8.95 -1.02
N SER A 174 -5.48 -7.87 -0.76
CA SER A 174 -4.27 -7.52 -1.51
C SER A 174 -3.16 -8.56 -1.34
N GLN A 175 -3.03 -9.17 -0.16
CA GLN A 175 -2.06 -10.25 0.10
C GLN A 175 -2.32 -11.50 -0.77
N VAL A 176 -3.56 -11.75 -1.17
CA VAL A 176 -3.88 -12.86 -2.10
C VAL A 176 -3.18 -12.68 -3.45
N ALA A 177 -2.95 -11.43 -3.87
CA ALA A 177 -2.24 -11.13 -5.11
C ALA A 177 -0.71 -11.26 -4.99
N PHE A 178 -0.18 -11.18 -3.76
CA PHE A 178 1.24 -11.31 -3.45
C PHE A 178 1.47 -12.35 -2.35
N PRO A 179 1.41 -13.65 -2.65
CA PRO A 179 1.41 -14.72 -1.64
C PRO A 179 2.74 -14.88 -0.89
N GLY A 180 3.78 -14.15 -1.23
CA GLY A 180 5.07 -14.10 -0.52
C GLY A 180 5.27 -12.82 0.28
N PHE A 181 4.24 -11.98 0.45
CA PHE A 181 4.35 -10.71 1.15
C PHE A 181 4.74 -10.92 2.62
N ASP A 182 5.77 -10.20 3.05
CA ASP A 182 6.19 -10.09 4.44
C ASP A 182 5.72 -8.75 5.01
N SER A 183 4.73 -8.79 5.90
CA SER A 183 4.14 -7.60 6.51
C SER A 183 5.12 -6.77 7.36
N SER A 184 6.23 -7.37 7.78
CA SER A 184 7.30 -6.66 8.49
C SER A 184 8.21 -5.84 7.56
N ARG A 185 8.09 -6.04 6.23
CA ARG A 185 8.95 -5.44 5.21
C ARG A 185 8.14 -4.79 4.08
N GLN A 186 7.30 -3.83 4.44
CA GLN A 186 6.58 -3.05 3.43
C GLN A 186 7.56 -2.23 2.57
N LEU A 187 7.27 -2.15 1.27
CA LEU A 187 8.15 -1.52 0.28
C LEU A 187 8.52 -0.07 0.66
N ASP A 188 7.53 0.70 1.11
CA ASP A 188 7.72 2.10 1.54
C ASP A 188 8.72 2.21 2.71
N GLY A 189 8.60 1.31 3.69
CA GLY A 189 9.51 1.23 4.83
C GLY A 189 10.92 0.85 4.41
N VAL A 190 11.07 -0.13 3.52
CA VAL A 190 12.37 -0.60 3.03
C VAL A 190 13.10 0.49 2.23
N VAL A 191 12.40 1.29 1.43
CA VAL A 191 13.01 2.45 0.75
C VAL A 191 13.61 3.43 1.76
N GLN A 192 12.85 3.80 2.79
CA GLN A 192 13.33 4.72 3.84
C GLN A 192 14.45 4.11 4.68
N GLU A 193 14.36 2.82 5.02
CA GLU A 193 15.39 2.09 5.75
C GLU A 193 16.72 2.05 4.99
N ARG A 194 16.69 1.70 3.68
CA ARG A 194 17.87 1.73 2.81
C ARG A 194 18.47 3.15 2.71
N ALA A 195 17.62 4.17 2.63
CA ALA A 195 18.05 5.57 2.61
C ALA A 195 18.70 6.00 3.93
N ALA A 196 18.09 5.66 5.08
CA ALA A 196 18.62 5.94 6.40
C ALA A 196 19.99 5.26 6.62
N ALA A 197 20.16 4.02 6.13
CA ALA A 197 21.45 3.32 6.17
C ALA A 197 22.55 4.02 5.37
N LEU A 198 22.18 4.82 4.36
CA LEU A 198 23.09 5.67 3.58
C LEU A 198 23.24 7.09 4.16
N GLY A 199 22.67 7.35 5.36
CA GLY A 199 22.73 8.65 6.03
C GLY A 199 21.89 9.74 5.35
N LYS A 200 20.88 9.36 4.55
CA LYS A 200 19.98 10.33 3.90
C LYS A 200 18.96 10.89 4.89
N GLU A 201 18.59 12.15 4.69
CA GLU A 201 17.48 12.75 5.43
C GLU A 201 16.16 12.14 4.96
N ILE A 202 15.34 11.69 5.90
CA ILE A 202 14.02 11.12 5.64
C ILE A 202 12.94 12.14 5.99
N GLY A 203 12.02 12.41 5.08
CA GLY A 203 10.88 13.28 5.29
C GLY A 203 9.55 12.59 4.93
N GLY A 204 8.47 13.19 5.37
CA GLY A 204 7.10 12.79 5.02
C GLY A 204 6.30 13.99 4.53
N PHE A 205 5.38 13.77 3.62
CA PHE A 205 4.43 14.80 3.19
C PHE A 205 3.31 14.98 4.20
N GLU A 206 3.03 13.96 4.99
CA GLU A 206 1.97 13.90 6.00
C GLU A 206 2.52 13.34 7.31
N ASN A 207 1.89 13.70 8.40
CA ASN A 207 2.10 13.08 9.69
C ASN A 207 1.06 11.98 9.97
N ILE A 208 1.23 11.23 11.04
CA ILE A 208 0.36 10.11 11.39
C ILE A 208 -1.10 10.52 11.61
N ASN A 209 -1.36 11.73 12.15
CA ASN A 209 -2.73 12.21 12.38
C ASN A 209 -3.42 12.53 11.05
N GLU A 210 -2.71 13.10 10.08
CA GLU A 210 -3.22 13.37 8.74
C GLU A 210 -3.55 12.07 8.01
N GLN A 211 -2.69 11.06 8.07
CA GLN A 211 -2.96 9.73 7.53
C GLN A 211 -4.19 9.07 8.20
N CYS A 212 -4.28 9.14 9.52
CA CYS A 212 -5.43 8.62 10.25
C CYS A 212 -6.73 9.34 9.85
N ALA A 213 -6.69 10.66 9.64
CA ALA A 213 -7.85 11.42 9.18
C ALA A 213 -8.30 11.00 7.78
N VAL A 214 -7.37 10.67 6.88
CA VAL A 214 -7.66 10.16 5.54
C VAL A 214 -8.27 8.76 5.59
N LEU A 215 -7.72 7.86 6.40
CA LEU A 215 -8.12 6.45 6.44
C LEU A 215 -9.39 6.21 7.29
N PHE A 216 -9.52 6.92 8.41
CA PHE A 216 -10.55 6.66 9.43
C PHE A 216 -11.50 7.86 9.64
N GLY A 217 -11.40 8.87 8.78
CA GLY A 217 -12.28 10.03 8.80
C GLY A 217 -13.63 9.77 8.13
N GLY A 218 -14.50 10.78 8.18
CA GLY A 218 -15.86 10.69 7.66
C GLY A 218 -16.88 10.24 8.72
N SER A 219 -18.16 10.18 8.32
CA SER A 219 -19.23 9.74 9.21
C SER A 219 -19.22 8.24 9.39
N ILE A 220 -19.67 7.75 10.54
CA ILE A 220 -19.81 6.31 10.79
C ILE A 220 -20.76 5.67 9.79
N SER A 221 -21.84 6.36 9.39
CA SER A 221 -22.77 5.83 8.38
C SER A 221 -22.09 5.59 7.03
N SER A 222 -21.26 6.54 6.55
CA SER A 222 -20.51 6.35 5.31
C SER A 222 -19.51 5.19 5.44
N GLN A 223 -18.82 5.08 6.58
CA GLN A 223 -17.88 3.97 6.82
C GLN A 223 -18.58 2.60 6.86
N VAL A 224 -19.81 2.55 7.37
CA VAL A 224 -20.65 1.33 7.35
C VAL A 224 -21.03 0.96 5.93
N GLU A 225 -21.44 1.93 5.10
CA GLU A 225 -21.78 1.70 3.71
C GLU A 225 -20.57 1.16 2.94
N ASP A 226 -19.40 1.81 3.09
CA ASP A 226 -18.14 1.38 2.47
C ASP A 226 -17.75 -0.05 2.92
N LEU A 227 -17.85 -0.38 4.22
CA LEU A 227 -17.56 -1.71 4.72
C LEU A 227 -18.50 -2.77 4.14
N LEU A 228 -19.80 -2.48 4.12
CA LEU A 228 -20.79 -3.40 3.58
C LEU A 228 -20.64 -3.60 2.08
N GLU A 229 -20.15 -2.60 1.35
CA GLU A 229 -19.82 -2.73 -0.06
C GLU A 229 -18.64 -3.68 -0.27
N VAL A 230 -17.58 -3.53 0.50
CA VAL A 230 -16.42 -4.46 0.49
C VAL A 230 -16.87 -5.89 0.83
N VAL A 231 -17.76 -6.08 1.81
CA VAL A 231 -18.27 -7.41 2.20
C VAL A 231 -19.13 -8.03 1.09
N ARG A 232 -20.00 -7.24 0.45
CA ARG A 232 -20.88 -7.72 -0.63
C ARG A 232 -20.14 -8.13 -1.88
N HIS A 233 -19.04 -7.43 -2.20
CA HIS A 233 -18.26 -7.59 -3.42
C HIS A 233 -16.86 -8.20 -3.18
N ASP A 234 -16.72 -9.00 -2.12
CA ASP A 234 -15.44 -9.59 -1.70
C ASP A 234 -14.70 -10.34 -2.81
N ASP A 235 -15.39 -11.16 -3.61
CA ASP A 235 -14.76 -11.88 -4.73
C ASP A 235 -14.24 -10.93 -5.82
N GLN A 236 -14.96 -9.83 -6.08
CA GLN A 236 -14.54 -8.79 -7.03
C GLN A 236 -13.36 -7.97 -6.48
N ALA A 237 -13.32 -7.73 -5.16
CA ALA A 237 -12.20 -7.04 -4.51
C ALA A 237 -10.89 -7.82 -4.65
N VAL A 238 -10.92 -9.14 -4.53
CA VAL A 238 -9.73 -10.00 -4.77
C VAL A 238 -9.28 -9.95 -6.22
N ASP A 239 -10.21 -10.03 -7.17
CA ASP A 239 -9.87 -9.93 -8.61
C ASP A 239 -9.30 -8.56 -8.95
N MET A 240 -9.81 -7.51 -8.33
CA MET A 240 -9.29 -6.16 -8.46
C MET A 240 -7.88 -6.03 -7.88
N ALA A 241 -7.64 -6.59 -6.69
CA ALA A 241 -6.31 -6.62 -6.08
C ALA A 241 -5.30 -7.33 -6.99
N LYS A 242 -5.68 -8.45 -7.64
CA LYS A 242 -4.83 -9.14 -8.62
C LYS A 242 -4.56 -8.30 -9.86
N LYS A 243 -5.57 -7.62 -10.40
CA LYS A 243 -5.40 -6.71 -11.57
C LYS A 243 -4.48 -5.54 -11.21
N LEU A 244 -4.66 -4.95 -10.02
CA LEU A 244 -3.81 -3.86 -9.53
C LEU A 244 -2.35 -4.34 -9.33
N ALA A 245 -2.17 -5.52 -8.74
CA ALA A 245 -0.85 -6.13 -8.59
C ALA A 245 -0.18 -6.38 -9.96
N GLN A 246 -0.92 -6.90 -10.93
CA GLN A 246 -0.42 -7.10 -12.29
C GLN A 246 -0.05 -5.77 -12.96
N ALA A 247 -0.91 -4.76 -12.87
CA ALA A 247 -0.66 -3.43 -13.41
C ALA A 247 0.59 -2.80 -12.77
N TYR A 248 0.72 -2.92 -11.45
CA TYR A 248 1.90 -2.45 -10.72
C TYR A 248 3.19 -3.17 -11.17
N MET A 249 3.18 -4.50 -11.18
CA MET A 249 4.36 -5.30 -11.57
C MET A 249 4.76 -5.10 -13.03
N SER A 250 3.81 -4.77 -13.92
CA SER A 250 4.11 -4.40 -15.32
C SER A 250 4.42 -2.91 -15.49
N GLY A 251 4.28 -2.10 -14.45
CA GLY A 251 4.47 -0.66 -14.50
C GLY A 251 3.38 0.09 -15.30
N ASP A 252 2.21 -0.51 -15.51
CA ASP A 252 1.13 0.11 -16.28
C ASP A 252 0.33 1.11 -15.44
N LEU A 253 0.79 2.36 -15.41
CA LEU A 253 0.11 3.45 -14.70
C LEU A 253 -1.28 3.77 -15.25
N ASN A 254 -1.55 3.50 -16.54
CA ASN A 254 -2.89 3.72 -17.11
C ASN A 254 -3.87 2.67 -16.59
N ALA A 255 -3.44 1.42 -16.49
CA ALA A 255 -4.24 0.37 -15.87
C ALA A 255 -4.49 0.66 -14.38
N ILE A 256 -3.48 1.13 -13.63
CA ILE A 256 -3.64 1.56 -12.23
C ILE A 256 -4.69 2.68 -12.15
N LEU A 257 -4.59 3.72 -12.99
CA LEU A 257 -5.55 4.82 -13.00
C LEU A 257 -6.98 4.33 -13.30
N SER A 258 -7.12 3.49 -14.33
CA SER A 258 -8.42 2.92 -14.71
C SER A 258 -9.08 2.12 -13.58
N ILE A 259 -8.28 1.43 -12.76
CA ILE A 259 -8.76 0.70 -11.59
C ILE A 259 -9.21 1.69 -10.49
N LEU A 260 -8.41 2.71 -10.22
CA LEU A 260 -8.69 3.70 -9.17
C LEU A 260 -9.89 4.60 -9.48
N GLU A 261 -10.19 4.80 -10.76
CA GLU A 261 -11.33 5.61 -11.24
C GLU A 261 -12.56 4.76 -11.60
N ASN A 262 -12.52 3.44 -11.41
CA ASN A 262 -13.66 2.59 -11.72
C ASN A 262 -14.81 2.84 -10.73
N PRO A 263 -15.97 3.35 -11.19
CA PRO A 263 -17.09 3.71 -10.33
C PRO A 263 -17.76 2.50 -9.65
N GLU A 264 -17.45 1.27 -10.08
CA GLU A 264 -17.91 0.06 -9.40
C GLU A 264 -17.18 -0.18 -8.06
N PHE A 265 -16.00 0.41 -7.86
CA PHE A 265 -15.14 0.14 -6.70
C PHE A 265 -14.74 1.39 -5.92
N THR A 266 -14.85 2.58 -6.54
CA THR A 266 -14.38 3.81 -5.92
C THR A 266 -15.32 4.96 -6.27
N THR A 267 -15.72 5.74 -5.29
CA THR A 267 -16.47 6.97 -5.56
C THR A 267 -15.51 8.12 -5.91
N PRO A 268 -15.95 9.12 -6.71
CA PRO A 268 -15.17 10.32 -6.97
C PRO A 268 -14.70 11.02 -5.69
N GLU A 269 -15.53 11.02 -4.64
CA GLU A 269 -15.23 11.60 -3.33
C GLU A 269 -14.11 10.82 -2.62
N ALA A 270 -14.11 9.50 -2.71
CA ALA A 270 -13.06 8.66 -2.15
C ALA A 270 -11.73 8.88 -2.89
N THR A 271 -11.73 8.88 -4.23
CA THR A 271 -10.55 9.19 -5.04
C THR A 271 -10.02 10.60 -4.73
N ASP A 272 -10.91 11.58 -4.58
CA ASP A 272 -10.52 12.95 -4.24
C ASP A 272 -9.88 13.03 -2.84
N ARG A 273 -10.42 12.31 -1.86
CA ARG A 273 -9.89 12.25 -0.49
C ARG A 273 -8.57 11.49 -0.41
N LEU A 274 -8.50 10.31 -1.03
CA LEU A 274 -7.38 9.39 -0.89
C LEU A 274 -6.17 9.78 -1.76
N ILE A 275 -6.38 10.45 -2.88
CA ILE A 275 -5.37 10.73 -3.88
C ILE A 275 -5.27 12.24 -4.19
N ASN A 276 -6.32 12.82 -4.76
CA ASN A 276 -6.20 14.13 -5.42
C ASN A 276 -5.86 15.28 -4.48
N LYS A 277 -6.57 15.39 -3.35
CA LYS A 277 -6.32 16.46 -2.36
C LYS A 277 -4.95 16.30 -1.73
N ARG A 278 -4.50 15.08 -1.50
CA ARG A 278 -3.17 14.78 -0.97
C ARG A 278 -2.10 15.22 -1.97
N ASN A 279 -2.22 14.84 -3.24
CA ASN A 279 -1.30 15.27 -4.29
C ASN A 279 -1.17 16.81 -4.36
N LEU A 280 -2.29 17.52 -4.31
CA LEU A 280 -2.28 18.99 -4.33
C LEU A 280 -1.59 19.60 -3.10
N ASN A 281 -1.75 18.98 -1.92
CA ASN A 281 -1.04 19.41 -0.71
C ASN A 281 0.45 19.09 -0.81
N TRP A 282 0.82 17.92 -1.30
CA TRP A 282 2.22 17.51 -1.47
C TRP A 282 2.97 18.41 -2.48
N MET A 283 2.29 18.85 -3.55
CA MET A 283 2.88 19.81 -4.49
C MET A 283 3.35 21.10 -3.82
N ARG A 284 2.66 21.57 -2.77
CA ARG A 284 3.11 22.76 -2.02
C ARG A 284 4.43 22.52 -1.31
N VAL A 285 4.62 21.31 -0.77
CA VAL A 285 5.89 20.90 -0.16
C VAL A 285 6.96 20.72 -1.23
N LEU A 286 6.63 20.05 -2.35
CA LEU A 286 7.53 19.77 -3.45
C LEU A 286 8.06 21.05 -4.13
N SER A 287 7.19 22.04 -4.34
CA SER A 287 7.60 23.33 -4.94
C SER A 287 8.64 24.09 -4.09
N ALA A 288 8.62 23.89 -2.76
CA ALA A 288 9.63 24.45 -1.87
C ALA A 288 10.88 23.56 -1.73
N LEU A 289 10.72 22.23 -1.81
CA LEU A 289 11.77 21.25 -1.53
C LEU A 289 12.68 21.04 -2.74
N LEU A 290 12.12 20.81 -3.92
CA LEU A 290 12.87 20.44 -5.14
C LEU A 290 13.97 21.44 -5.52
N PRO A 291 13.77 22.79 -5.43
CA PRO A 291 14.83 23.75 -5.74
C PRO A 291 16.03 23.68 -4.79
N THR A 292 15.87 23.09 -3.60
CA THR A 292 16.89 23.12 -2.53
C THR A 292 17.70 21.82 -2.42
N ALA A 293 17.17 20.69 -2.91
CA ALA A 293 17.79 19.39 -2.76
C ALA A 293 17.42 18.44 -3.90
N SER A 294 18.27 17.46 -4.17
CA SER A 294 17.92 16.29 -4.96
C SER A 294 17.16 15.30 -4.07
N VAL A 295 15.95 14.92 -4.48
CA VAL A 295 15.02 14.14 -3.64
C VAL A 295 14.55 12.89 -4.37
N LEU A 296 14.52 11.76 -3.70
CA LEU A 296 13.72 10.60 -4.09
C LEU A 296 12.37 10.67 -3.37
N ILE A 297 11.31 10.81 -4.14
CA ILE A 297 9.92 10.82 -3.68
C ILE A 297 9.38 9.41 -3.86
N ALA A 298 9.06 8.72 -2.77
CA ALA A 298 8.53 7.35 -2.77
C ALA A 298 7.12 7.34 -2.17
N VAL A 299 6.11 7.20 -3.01
CA VAL A 299 4.69 7.26 -2.62
C VAL A 299 3.89 6.20 -3.38
N GLY A 300 2.72 5.85 -2.88
CA GLY A 300 1.86 4.86 -3.53
C GLY A 300 1.68 5.14 -5.03
N ALA A 301 1.83 4.11 -5.88
CA ALA A 301 1.78 4.24 -7.34
C ALA A 301 0.49 4.88 -7.86
N GLY A 302 -0.60 4.79 -7.09
CA GLY A 302 -1.86 5.46 -7.39
C GLY A 302 -1.77 6.99 -7.39
N HIS A 303 -0.76 7.58 -6.75
CA HIS A 303 -0.53 9.02 -6.73
C HIS A 303 0.13 9.56 -8.01
N LEU A 304 0.67 8.68 -8.89
CA LEU A 304 1.45 9.08 -10.04
C LEU A 304 0.60 9.48 -11.25
N PRO A 305 -0.38 8.67 -11.71
CA PRO A 305 -1.09 8.89 -12.96
C PRO A 305 -2.26 9.87 -12.85
N GLY A 306 -2.80 10.25 -14.01
CA GLY A 306 -4.01 11.08 -14.12
C GLY A 306 -3.72 12.59 -14.15
N GLU A 307 -4.77 13.38 -14.35
CA GLU A 307 -4.64 14.85 -14.44
C GLU A 307 -4.22 15.51 -13.12
N LYS A 308 -4.63 14.93 -12.00
CA LYS A 308 -4.26 15.32 -10.64
C LYS A 308 -3.15 14.41 -10.05
N GLY A 309 -2.56 13.54 -10.87
CA GLY A 309 -1.40 12.73 -10.49
C GLY A 309 -0.13 13.56 -10.45
N LEU A 310 0.82 13.14 -9.62
CA LEU A 310 2.07 13.87 -9.39
C LEU A 310 2.87 14.11 -10.67
N ILE A 311 2.87 13.17 -11.62
CA ILE A 311 3.54 13.35 -12.91
C ILE A 311 2.97 14.55 -13.67
N SER A 312 1.64 14.64 -13.75
CA SER A 312 0.95 15.73 -14.45
C SER A 312 1.10 17.05 -13.71
N LEU A 313 1.02 17.04 -12.38
CA LEU A 313 1.15 18.24 -11.55
C LEU A 313 2.56 18.82 -11.64
N LEU A 314 3.61 17.99 -11.55
CA LEU A 314 4.99 18.42 -11.71
C LEU A 314 5.25 19.00 -13.10
N ARG A 315 4.71 18.38 -14.15
CA ARG A 315 4.81 18.91 -15.52
C ARG A 315 4.11 20.26 -15.67
N LYS A 316 2.93 20.43 -15.06
CA LYS A 316 2.20 21.73 -15.04
C LYS A 316 2.99 22.81 -14.28
N ASP A 317 3.77 22.43 -13.28
CA ASP A 317 4.64 23.30 -12.48
C ASP A 317 6.00 23.60 -13.21
N GLY A 318 6.17 23.13 -14.45
CA GLY A 318 7.32 23.46 -15.32
C GLY A 318 8.48 22.46 -15.25
N TYR A 319 8.36 21.37 -14.52
CA TYR A 319 9.36 20.31 -14.49
C TYR A 319 9.25 19.39 -15.71
N THR A 320 10.37 18.86 -16.14
CA THR A 320 10.43 17.74 -17.09
C THR A 320 10.40 16.45 -16.28
N VAL A 321 9.41 15.60 -16.51
CA VAL A 321 9.23 14.31 -15.80
C VAL A 321 9.25 13.20 -16.84
N GLU A 322 10.32 12.42 -16.81
CA GLU A 322 10.63 11.37 -17.78
C GLU A 322 10.77 10.03 -17.08
N LYS A 323 10.39 8.98 -17.78
CA LYS A 323 10.53 7.59 -17.34
C LYS A 323 12.01 7.21 -17.34
N ILE A 324 12.42 6.41 -16.35
CA ILE A 324 13.72 5.73 -16.31
C ILE A 324 13.62 4.33 -16.89
#